data_9b1747c9b1b4d7d2bad239d4bad78680
#
_entry.id   9b1747c9b1b4d7d2bad239d4bad78680
#
_cell.length_a   1.000
_cell.length_b   1.000
_cell.length_c   1.000
_cell.angle_alpha   90.00
_cell.angle_beta   90.00
_cell.angle_gamma   90.00
#
_symmetry.space_group_name_H-M   'P 1'
#
loop_
_entity.id
_entity.type
_entity.pdbx_description
1 polymer ?
#
loop_
_entity_poly.entity_id
_entity_poly.type
_entity_poly.pdbx_seq_one_letter_code
_entity_poly.pdbx_strand_id
1 'polypeptide(L)'
;TVTEDYRVRYVDENNVYLLDYNRTQEALFTIDNVDTTSNLFKIGVTNEEDYQYMTSDKERKVAFVQARQLWYYDYNAGTITNVYGFCQDDNYTDSRVTYDENNIKILRMSDEGDITFAVYGYMNRGAHEGKVGISVYKFTAEKDNMQEILFIENNKPYNILKEDMETLLYLNGEGEFYYFDNDCVVKVDTNTLKSEIFIEDILNEHLAVSEDNHIIGYPNHLLPEETDMATVLNLDLTSPFYVFLK
;
A
#
# COMPACT_ATOMS: atom_id res chain seq x y z
N THR A 1 -12.85 15.55 -11.63
CA THR A 1 -13.82 14.72 -12.39
C THR A 1 -14.98 14.37 -11.49
N VAL A 2 -16.19 14.43 -12.03
CA VAL A 2 -17.39 13.89 -11.38
C VAL A 2 -18.01 12.89 -12.34
N THR A 3 -18.19 11.66 -11.85
CA THR A 3 -18.85 10.58 -12.60
C THR A 3 -20.16 10.26 -11.91
N GLU A 4 -21.23 10.20 -12.68
CA GLU A 4 -22.56 9.89 -12.19
C GLU A 4 -23.12 8.71 -12.98
N ASP A 5 -23.44 7.63 -12.26
CA ASP A 5 -24.01 6.41 -12.82
C ASP A 5 -25.47 6.29 -12.42
N TYR A 6 -26.34 6.16 -13.41
CA TYR A 6 -27.77 6.01 -13.22
C TYR A 6 -28.24 4.66 -13.73
N ARG A 7 -28.80 3.84 -12.88
CA ARG A 7 -29.51 2.63 -13.26
C ARG A 7 -30.99 2.92 -13.29
N VAL A 8 -31.59 2.89 -14.49
CA VAL A 8 -32.99 3.23 -14.69
C VAL A 8 -33.79 2.07 -15.27
N ARG A 9 -35.06 1.99 -14.91
CA ARG A 9 -36.05 1.12 -15.54
C ARG A 9 -36.95 1.97 -16.41
N TYR A 10 -36.85 1.77 -17.72
CA TYR A 10 -37.73 2.37 -18.70
C TYR A 10 -39.00 1.49 -18.83
N VAL A 11 -40.18 2.07 -18.78
CA VAL A 11 -41.49 1.43 -19.00
C VAL A 11 -42.11 1.99 -20.25
N ASP A 12 -42.27 3.30 -20.32
CA ASP A 12 -42.77 4.03 -21.47
C ASP A 12 -42.30 5.51 -21.45
N GLU A 13 -42.73 6.33 -22.42
CA GLU A 13 -42.26 7.70 -22.60
C GLU A 13 -42.54 8.63 -21.37
N ASN A 14 -43.46 8.28 -20.50
CA ASN A 14 -43.83 9.08 -19.31
C ASN A 14 -43.36 8.42 -18.00
N ASN A 15 -42.90 7.18 -18.07
CA ASN A 15 -42.58 6.36 -16.89
C ASN A 15 -41.17 5.81 -16.96
N VAL A 16 -40.25 6.55 -16.34
CA VAL A 16 -38.86 6.11 -16.11
C VAL A 16 -38.59 6.11 -14.61
N TYR A 17 -38.18 5.00 -14.07
CA TYR A 17 -37.92 4.85 -12.64
C TYR A 17 -36.41 4.75 -12.40
N LEU A 18 -35.89 5.58 -11.48
CA LEU A 18 -34.55 5.46 -10.98
C LEU A 18 -34.45 4.24 -10.05
N LEU A 19 -33.63 3.27 -10.38
CA LEU A 19 -33.40 2.06 -9.57
C LEU A 19 -32.19 2.20 -8.66
N ASP A 20 -31.15 2.89 -9.18
CA ASP A 20 -29.91 3.09 -8.48
C ASP A 20 -29.22 4.35 -8.99
N TYR A 21 -28.46 5.00 -8.12
CA TYR A 21 -27.69 6.19 -8.42
C TYR A 21 -26.39 6.15 -7.64
N ASN A 22 -25.28 6.26 -8.34
CA ASN A 22 -23.96 6.39 -7.74
C ASN A 22 -23.29 7.67 -8.27
N ARG A 23 -22.62 8.38 -7.39
CA ARG A 23 -21.84 9.56 -7.75
C ARG A 23 -20.46 9.45 -7.12
N THR A 24 -19.44 9.46 -7.96
CA THR A 24 -18.07 9.52 -7.56
C THR A 24 -17.47 10.88 -7.92
N GLN A 25 -16.62 11.38 -7.04
CA GLN A 25 -15.90 12.62 -7.28
C GLN A 25 -14.43 12.42 -7.03
N GLU A 26 -13.63 12.68 -8.06
CA GLU A 26 -12.18 12.69 -7.99
C GLU A 26 -11.63 14.08 -8.30
N ALA A 27 -10.71 14.55 -7.47
CA ALA A 27 -9.87 15.70 -7.76
C ALA A 27 -8.43 15.29 -7.49
N LEU A 28 -7.67 15.09 -8.56
CA LEU A 28 -6.26 14.74 -8.48
C LEU A 28 -5.48 15.89 -7.84
N PHE A 29 -4.45 15.52 -7.12
CA PHE A 29 -3.47 16.47 -6.63
C PHE A 29 -2.75 17.14 -7.81
N THR A 30 -2.60 18.47 -7.71
CA THR A 30 -1.76 19.24 -8.63
C THR A 30 -0.90 20.20 -7.80
N ILE A 31 0.35 20.33 -8.17
CA ILE A 31 1.32 21.24 -7.53
C ILE A 31 0.79 22.67 -7.46
N ASP A 32 0.06 23.12 -8.48
CA ASP A 32 -0.50 24.46 -8.57
C ASP A 32 -1.55 24.78 -7.49
N ASN A 33 -2.09 23.77 -6.83
CA ASN A 33 -3.10 23.91 -5.77
C ASN A 33 -2.53 23.88 -4.35
N VAL A 34 -1.21 23.92 -4.20
CA VAL A 34 -0.56 23.96 -2.89
C VAL A 34 -0.58 25.39 -2.34
N ASP A 35 -1.40 25.62 -1.32
CA ASP A 35 -1.36 26.86 -0.55
C ASP A 35 -0.33 26.76 0.57
N THR A 36 0.86 27.27 0.35
CA THR A 36 1.94 27.31 1.36
C THR A 36 1.72 28.33 2.47
N THR A 37 0.67 29.14 2.37
CA THR A 37 0.36 30.20 3.36
C THR A 37 -0.62 29.74 4.44
N SER A 38 -1.34 28.66 4.20
CA SER A 38 -2.26 28.06 5.15
C SER A 38 -1.64 26.82 5.82
N ASN A 39 -2.11 26.51 7.04
CA ASN A 39 -1.75 25.26 7.71
C ASN A 39 -2.50 24.05 7.15
N LEU A 40 -3.20 24.23 6.03
CA LEU A 40 -4.00 23.19 5.36
C LEU A 40 -3.34 22.84 4.03
N PHE A 41 -3.02 21.56 3.89
CA PHE A 41 -2.54 20.99 2.66
C PHE A 41 -3.62 20.10 2.04
N LYS A 42 -4.14 20.52 0.89
CA LYS A 42 -5.20 19.77 0.21
C LYS A 42 -4.58 18.76 -0.76
N ILE A 43 -4.65 17.50 -0.42
CA ILE A 43 -4.09 16.40 -1.21
C ILE A 43 -4.97 16.05 -2.42
N GLY A 44 -6.28 16.33 -2.35
CA GLY A 44 -7.23 16.01 -3.41
C GLY A 44 -8.57 15.57 -2.84
N VAL A 45 -9.38 14.94 -3.67
CA VAL A 45 -10.63 14.29 -3.29
C VAL A 45 -10.65 12.93 -3.96
N THR A 46 -10.86 11.89 -3.20
CA THR A 46 -11.00 10.51 -3.70
C THR A 46 -12.21 9.85 -3.03
N ASN A 47 -12.78 8.85 -3.70
CA ASN A 47 -13.75 7.94 -3.09
C ASN A 47 -13.10 6.61 -2.67
N GLU A 48 -11.80 6.49 -2.81
CA GLU A 48 -11.06 5.34 -2.30
C GLU A 48 -11.13 5.36 -0.78
N GLU A 49 -11.57 4.25 -0.18
CA GLU A 49 -11.65 4.10 1.27
C GLU A 49 -10.26 3.98 1.88
N ASP A 50 -9.29 3.43 1.13
CA ASP A 50 -7.92 3.16 1.56
C ASP A 50 -6.95 4.25 1.11
N TYR A 51 -7.21 5.49 1.48
CA TYR A 51 -6.29 6.58 1.18
C TYR A 51 -5.02 6.47 2.04
N GLN A 52 -3.87 6.26 1.38
CA GLN A 52 -2.59 6.07 2.06
C GLN A 52 -1.86 7.39 2.27
N TYR A 53 -1.51 7.67 3.52
CA TYR A 53 -0.60 8.75 3.87
C TYR A 53 0.21 8.39 5.12
N MET A 54 1.39 8.97 5.24
CA MET A 54 2.20 8.97 6.46
C MET A 54 2.72 10.37 6.75
N THR A 55 2.87 10.68 8.03
CA THR A 55 3.39 11.95 8.49
C THR A 55 4.59 11.72 9.40
N SER A 56 5.57 12.61 9.36
CA SER A 56 6.59 12.66 10.39
C SER A 56 6.03 13.31 11.66
N ASP A 57 6.36 12.78 12.82
CA ASP A 57 5.86 13.28 14.10
C ASP A 57 6.40 14.69 14.44
N LYS A 58 7.63 14.99 14.03
CA LYS A 58 8.35 16.20 14.47
C LYS A 58 8.58 17.23 13.37
N GLU A 59 8.73 16.78 12.11
CA GLU A 59 9.30 17.61 11.05
C GLU A 59 8.27 18.16 10.05
N ARG A 60 6.96 17.95 10.28
CA ARG A 60 5.88 18.41 9.40
C ARG A 60 6.08 17.99 7.93
N LYS A 61 6.39 16.74 7.75
CA LYS A 61 6.55 16.11 6.45
C LYS A 61 5.43 15.12 6.21
N VAL A 62 4.98 15.00 4.97
CA VAL A 62 3.87 14.13 4.60
C VAL A 62 4.23 13.35 3.35
N ALA A 63 4.05 12.05 3.39
CA ALA A 63 4.05 11.19 2.21
C ALA A 63 2.62 10.72 1.95
N PHE A 64 2.20 10.69 0.70
CA PHE A 64 0.86 10.21 0.34
C PHE A 64 0.85 9.59 -1.06
N VAL A 65 -0.07 8.65 -1.26
CA VAL A 65 -0.30 8.02 -2.56
C VAL A 65 -1.59 8.56 -3.15
N GLN A 66 -1.54 9.04 -4.38
CA GLN A 66 -2.71 9.43 -5.15
C GLN A 66 -2.53 9.11 -6.63
N ALA A 67 -3.56 8.55 -7.24
CA ALA A 67 -3.56 8.17 -8.66
C ALA A 67 -2.32 7.34 -9.05
N ARG A 68 -1.96 6.40 -8.20
CA ARG A 68 -0.78 5.52 -8.38
C ARG A 68 0.54 6.30 -8.48
N GLN A 69 0.63 7.41 -7.74
CA GLN A 69 1.83 8.22 -7.58
C GLN A 69 2.10 8.44 -6.11
N LEU A 70 3.35 8.29 -5.70
CA LEU A 70 3.83 8.61 -4.37
C LEU A 70 4.41 10.01 -4.36
N TRP A 71 3.85 10.85 -3.51
CA TRP A 71 4.26 12.22 -3.31
C TRP A 71 4.85 12.43 -1.92
N TYR A 72 5.82 13.32 -1.83
CA TYR A 72 6.44 13.77 -0.59
C TYR A 72 6.33 15.30 -0.49
N TYR A 73 5.86 15.79 0.64
CA TYR A 73 5.76 17.21 0.94
C TYR A 73 6.52 17.54 2.21
N ASP A 74 7.45 18.51 2.14
CA ASP A 74 8.13 19.10 3.29
C ASP A 74 7.55 20.49 3.55
N TYR A 75 6.79 20.62 4.64
CA TYR A 75 6.16 21.89 5.02
C TYR A 75 7.20 22.96 5.35
N ASN A 76 8.31 22.58 6.01
CA ASN A 76 9.32 23.55 6.45
C ASN A 76 10.11 24.09 5.25
N ALA A 77 10.42 23.26 4.28
CA ALA A 77 11.07 23.67 3.04
C ALA A 77 10.09 24.26 2.02
N GLY A 78 8.78 24.02 2.16
CA GLY A 78 7.76 24.39 1.20
C GLY A 78 7.93 23.69 -0.16
N THR A 79 8.47 22.45 -0.14
CA THR A 79 8.77 21.69 -1.35
C THR A 79 7.90 20.44 -1.45
N ILE A 80 7.54 20.10 -2.68
CA ILE A 80 6.83 18.86 -3.01
C ILE A 80 7.62 18.12 -4.08
N THR A 81 7.72 16.79 -3.89
CA THR A 81 8.46 15.91 -4.79
C THR A 81 7.56 14.74 -5.20
N ASN A 82 7.52 14.42 -6.49
CA ASN A 82 6.99 13.15 -6.96
C ASN A 82 8.08 12.09 -6.78
N VAL A 83 7.93 11.23 -5.76
CA VAL A 83 8.92 10.22 -5.42
C VAL A 83 8.88 9.05 -6.39
N TYR A 84 7.66 8.59 -6.71
CA TYR A 84 7.46 7.47 -7.61
C TYR A 84 6.13 7.59 -8.35
N GLY A 85 6.11 7.21 -9.61
CA GLY A 85 4.89 7.16 -10.40
C GLY A 85 5.02 6.21 -11.58
N PHE A 86 3.91 5.59 -11.93
CA PHE A 86 3.86 4.71 -13.10
C PHE A 86 3.84 5.50 -14.42
N CYS A 87 3.55 6.81 -14.37
CA CYS A 87 3.69 7.75 -15.49
C CYS A 87 4.73 8.80 -15.14
N GLN A 88 5.88 8.82 -15.79
CA GLN A 88 6.94 9.78 -15.51
C GLN A 88 7.00 10.96 -16.46
N ASP A 89 6.46 10.90 -17.67
CA ASP A 89 6.70 11.90 -18.71
C ASP A 89 5.42 12.52 -19.30
N ASP A 90 4.33 12.62 -18.53
CA ASP A 90 3.01 13.07 -19.02
C ASP A 90 2.54 12.35 -20.31
N ASN A 91 3.17 11.23 -20.64
CA ASN A 91 2.88 10.46 -21.83
C ASN A 91 1.77 9.42 -21.57
N TYR A 92 0.57 9.91 -21.39
CA TYR A 92 -0.64 9.08 -21.20
C TYR A 92 -1.03 8.25 -22.43
N THR A 93 -0.31 8.35 -23.53
CA THR A 93 -0.55 7.54 -24.74
C THR A 93 0.20 6.21 -24.72
N ASP A 94 1.16 6.03 -23.83
CA ASP A 94 1.88 4.77 -23.66
C ASP A 94 0.97 3.75 -22.97
N SER A 95 0.75 2.61 -23.61
CA SER A 95 -0.08 1.51 -23.07
C SER A 95 0.42 0.98 -21.71
N ARG A 96 1.72 1.12 -21.41
CA ARG A 96 2.30 0.74 -20.13
C ARG A 96 1.82 1.63 -18.99
N VAL A 97 1.50 2.88 -19.29
CA VAL A 97 0.98 3.85 -18.31
C VAL A 97 -0.48 3.59 -17.98
N THR A 98 -1.26 3.21 -18.98
CA THR A 98 -2.69 2.92 -18.83
C THR A 98 -2.95 1.54 -18.22
N TYR A 99 -1.94 0.68 -18.15
CA TYR A 99 -2.05 -0.63 -17.51
C TYR A 99 -2.03 -0.45 -15.99
N ASP A 100 -3.13 -0.73 -15.33
CA ASP A 100 -3.41 -0.40 -13.93
C ASP A 100 -3.26 -1.57 -12.95
N GLU A 101 -2.72 -2.71 -13.42
CA GLU A 101 -2.45 -3.88 -12.57
C GLU A 101 -1.16 -3.70 -11.74
N ASN A 102 -1.10 -2.63 -10.97
CA ASN A 102 -0.02 -2.34 -10.01
C ASN A 102 -0.49 -1.32 -8.97
N ASN A 103 0.18 -1.31 -7.82
CA ASN A 103 -0.12 -0.38 -6.74
C ASN A 103 1.14 -0.03 -5.94
N ILE A 104 1.01 0.98 -5.07
CA ILE A 104 2.06 1.46 -4.16
C ILE A 104 1.54 1.33 -2.73
N LYS A 105 2.39 0.87 -1.80
CA LYS A 105 2.11 0.91 -0.36
C LYS A 105 3.27 1.59 0.36
N ILE A 106 2.97 2.65 1.13
CA ILE A 106 3.94 3.27 2.02
C ILE A 106 4.14 2.34 3.21
N LEU A 107 5.38 1.92 3.46
CA LEU A 107 5.71 1.01 4.55
C LEU A 107 6.20 1.76 5.78
N ARG A 108 7.02 2.80 5.57
CA ARG A 108 7.61 3.56 6.66
C ARG A 108 8.05 4.95 6.20
N MET A 109 7.98 5.91 7.12
CA MET A 109 8.54 7.25 6.96
C MET A 109 9.34 7.62 8.21
N SER A 110 10.55 8.16 8.04
CA SER A 110 11.35 8.68 9.16
C SER A 110 11.04 10.14 9.46
N ASP A 111 11.48 10.63 10.61
CA ASP A 111 11.38 12.06 10.95
C ASP A 111 12.16 12.94 9.96
N GLU A 112 13.25 12.45 9.39
CA GLU A 112 14.05 13.15 8.37
C GLU A 112 13.34 13.21 7.00
N GLY A 113 12.28 12.43 6.82
CA GLY A 113 11.49 12.36 5.59
C GLY A 113 11.92 11.25 4.63
N ASP A 114 12.82 10.36 5.05
CA ASP A 114 13.12 9.16 4.27
C ASP A 114 11.90 8.25 4.24
N ILE A 115 11.57 7.74 3.04
CA ILE A 115 10.38 6.92 2.83
C ILE A 115 10.82 5.55 2.34
N THR A 116 10.32 4.49 2.99
CA THR A 116 10.39 3.14 2.44
C THR A 116 8.99 2.73 1.98
N PHE A 117 8.88 2.25 0.76
CA PHE A 117 7.62 1.87 0.16
C PHE A 117 7.77 0.64 -0.73
N ALA A 118 6.67 -0.06 -0.92
CA ALA A 118 6.59 -1.18 -1.85
C ALA A 118 5.77 -0.80 -3.08
N VAL A 119 6.21 -1.30 -4.23
CA VAL A 119 5.45 -1.32 -5.48
C VAL A 119 5.15 -2.79 -5.77
N TYR A 120 3.90 -3.13 -6.02
CA TYR A 120 3.54 -4.51 -6.33
C TYR A 120 2.58 -4.60 -7.51
N GLY A 121 2.66 -5.73 -8.22
CA GLY A 121 1.95 -5.96 -9.47
C GLY A 121 2.88 -5.95 -10.67
N TYR A 122 2.39 -5.50 -11.81
CA TYR A 122 3.14 -5.43 -13.06
C TYR A 122 4.13 -4.25 -13.04
N MET A 123 5.41 -4.55 -13.26
CA MET A 123 6.47 -3.55 -13.38
C MET A 123 6.49 -2.99 -14.79
N ASN A 124 5.94 -1.78 -14.95
CA ASN A 124 5.79 -1.17 -16.29
C ASN A 124 7.06 -0.49 -16.81
N ARG A 125 8.12 -0.43 -15.97
CA ARG A 125 9.41 0.17 -16.32
C ARG A 125 10.52 -0.26 -15.35
N GLY A 126 11.76 0.16 -15.66
CA GLY A 126 12.92 -0.08 -14.80
C GLY A 126 13.58 -1.44 -15.05
N ALA A 127 14.39 -1.89 -14.08
CA ALA A 127 15.17 -3.11 -14.19
C ALA A 127 14.31 -4.38 -14.31
N HIS A 128 13.07 -4.31 -13.84
CA HIS A 128 12.15 -5.45 -13.80
C HIS A 128 10.95 -5.26 -14.76
N GLU A 129 11.09 -4.39 -15.77
CA GLU A 129 10.02 -4.16 -16.77
C GLU A 129 9.52 -5.49 -17.37
N GLY A 130 8.20 -5.64 -17.42
CA GLY A 130 7.54 -6.82 -17.96
C GLY A 130 7.34 -7.97 -16.96
N LYS A 131 7.83 -7.83 -15.72
CA LYS A 131 7.63 -8.81 -14.66
C LYS A 131 6.49 -8.41 -13.74
N VAL A 132 5.93 -9.39 -13.05
CA VAL A 132 5.02 -9.21 -11.92
C VAL A 132 5.79 -9.51 -10.64
N GLY A 133 5.58 -8.73 -9.58
CA GLY A 133 6.27 -8.96 -8.32
C GLY A 133 6.07 -7.85 -7.32
N ILE A 134 6.92 -7.86 -6.30
CA ILE A 134 6.98 -6.87 -5.22
C ILE A 134 8.38 -6.25 -5.25
N SER A 135 8.47 -4.94 -5.43
CA SER A 135 9.72 -4.20 -5.33
C SER A 135 9.67 -3.25 -4.15
N VAL A 136 10.67 -3.28 -3.30
CA VAL A 136 10.78 -2.38 -2.14
C VAL A 136 11.85 -1.35 -2.43
N TYR A 137 11.47 -0.08 -2.27
CA TYR A 137 12.33 1.07 -2.50
C TYR A 137 12.56 1.88 -1.23
N LYS A 138 13.71 2.51 -1.14
CA LYS A 138 14.00 3.57 -0.19
C LYS A 138 14.23 4.89 -0.93
N PHE A 139 13.47 5.89 -0.58
CA PHE A 139 13.71 7.29 -0.96
C PHE A 139 14.40 8.00 0.18
N THR A 140 15.50 8.70 -0.10
CA THR A 140 16.25 9.52 0.85
C THR A 140 16.00 10.99 0.53
N ALA A 141 15.24 11.66 1.40
CA ALA A 141 14.72 13.01 1.13
C ALA A 141 15.84 14.06 0.98
N GLU A 142 16.88 14.02 1.84
CA GLU A 142 18.01 14.95 1.77
C GLU A 142 18.77 14.90 0.44
N LYS A 143 18.82 13.72 -0.18
CA LYS A 143 19.60 13.49 -1.41
C LYS A 143 18.73 13.48 -2.66
N ASP A 144 17.43 13.56 -2.51
CA ASP A 144 16.43 13.37 -3.58
C ASP A 144 16.78 12.11 -4.42
N ASN A 145 17.05 11.02 -3.74
CA ASN A 145 17.53 9.78 -4.34
C ASN A 145 16.70 8.60 -3.93
N MET A 146 16.37 7.76 -4.91
CA MET A 146 15.63 6.52 -4.74
C MET A 146 16.51 5.32 -5.06
N GLN A 147 16.47 4.31 -4.20
CA GLN A 147 17.19 3.05 -4.37
C GLN A 147 16.23 1.88 -4.18
N GLU A 148 16.29 0.90 -5.10
CA GLU A 148 15.65 -0.38 -4.88
C GLU A 148 16.42 -1.20 -3.84
N ILE A 149 15.70 -1.72 -2.83
CA ILE A 149 16.28 -2.56 -1.78
C ILE A 149 16.21 -4.02 -2.19
N LEU A 150 15.05 -4.46 -2.68
CA LEU A 150 14.83 -5.84 -3.10
C LEU A 150 13.73 -5.92 -4.16
N PHE A 151 13.77 -6.99 -4.95
CA PHE A 151 12.69 -7.39 -5.84
C PHE A 151 12.36 -8.88 -5.64
N ILE A 152 11.09 -9.18 -5.47
CA ILE A 152 10.54 -10.53 -5.34
C ILE A 152 9.66 -10.78 -6.55
N GLU A 153 10.12 -11.64 -7.47
CA GLU A 153 9.31 -12.03 -8.64
C GLU A 153 8.14 -12.91 -8.20
N ASN A 154 6.96 -12.64 -8.72
CA ASN A 154 5.73 -13.40 -8.46
C ASN A 154 5.02 -13.71 -9.77
N ASN A 155 4.35 -14.85 -9.85
CA ASN A 155 3.64 -15.29 -11.06
C ASN A 155 2.11 -15.30 -10.89
N LYS A 156 1.61 -14.77 -9.77
CA LYS A 156 0.17 -14.69 -9.51
C LYS A 156 -0.49 -13.62 -10.39
N PRO A 157 -1.75 -13.80 -10.78
CA PRO A 157 -2.57 -12.72 -11.31
C PRO A 157 -2.61 -11.56 -10.33
N TYR A 158 -2.67 -10.32 -10.84
CA TYR A 158 -2.59 -9.12 -10.01
C TYR A 158 -3.64 -9.04 -8.90
N ASN A 159 -4.88 -9.46 -9.19
CA ASN A 159 -5.95 -9.45 -8.19
C ASN A 159 -5.64 -10.34 -6.97
N ILE A 160 -5.00 -11.49 -7.18
CA ILE A 160 -4.58 -12.39 -6.09
C ILE A 160 -3.36 -11.81 -5.37
N LEU A 161 -2.37 -11.30 -6.10
CA LEU A 161 -1.22 -10.65 -5.49
C LEU A 161 -1.64 -9.43 -4.66
N LYS A 162 -2.61 -8.64 -5.15
CA LYS A 162 -3.15 -7.49 -4.43
C LYS A 162 -3.79 -7.92 -3.11
N GLU A 163 -4.64 -8.94 -3.12
CA GLU A 163 -5.28 -9.50 -1.92
C GLU A 163 -4.24 -9.96 -0.89
N ASP A 164 -3.20 -10.68 -1.34
CA ASP A 164 -2.10 -11.10 -0.47
C ASP A 164 -1.40 -9.89 0.18
N MET A 165 -1.11 -8.83 -0.61
CA MET A 165 -0.42 -7.63 -0.12
C MET A 165 -1.31 -6.77 0.79
N GLU A 166 -2.62 -6.77 0.57
CA GLU A 166 -3.59 -6.14 1.45
C GLU A 166 -3.73 -6.90 2.77
N THR A 167 -3.58 -8.23 2.74
CA THR A 167 -3.58 -9.07 3.94
C THR A 167 -2.40 -8.75 4.86
N LEU A 168 -1.18 -8.78 4.34
CA LEU A 168 0.00 -8.41 5.11
C LEU A 168 1.11 -7.89 4.17
N LEU A 169 1.54 -6.68 4.43
CA LEU A 169 2.73 -6.08 3.84
C LEU A 169 3.33 -5.10 4.85
N TYR A 170 4.42 -5.47 5.50
CA TYR A 170 4.99 -4.71 6.61
C TYR A 170 6.52 -4.73 6.60
N LEU A 171 7.12 -3.63 7.03
CA LEU A 171 8.57 -3.51 7.25
C LEU A 171 8.81 -2.97 8.66
N ASN A 172 9.50 -3.76 9.50
CA ASN A 172 9.82 -3.35 10.85
C ASN A 172 11.05 -2.42 10.92
N GLY A 173 11.35 -1.92 12.13
CA GLY A 173 12.47 -1.03 12.40
C GLY A 173 13.85 -1.64 12.18
N GLU A 174 13.98 -2.95 12.19
CA GLU A 174 15.22 -3.69 12.03
C GLU A 174 15.52 -4.06 10.58
N GLY A 175 14.59 -3.77 9.67
CA GLY A 175 14.73 -4.07 8.25
C GLY A 175 14.23 -5.47 7.88
N GLU A 176 13.37 -6.06 8.69
CA GLU A 176 12.68 -7.28 8.35
C GLU A 176 11.37 -6.95 7.62
N PHE A 177 11.23 -7.46 6.42
CA PHE A 177 10.08 -7.27 5.55
C PHE A 177 9.18 -8.51 5.59
N TYR A 178 7.91 -8.32 5.91
CA TYR A 178 6.91 -9.37 6.03
C TYR A 178 5.83 -9.20 4.97
N TYR A 179 5.45 -10.29 4.34
CA TYR A 179 4.34 -10.30 3.39
C TYR A 179 3.63 -11.67 3.40
N PHE A 180 2.36 -11.64 3.01
CA PHE A 180 1.57 -12.86 2.85
C PHE A 180 1.75 -13.42 1.44
N ASP A 181 1.98 -14.72 1.30
CA ASP A 181 2.07 -15.41 0.03
C ASP A 181 1.80 -16.92 0.16
N ASN A 182 0.90 -17.47 -0.67
CA ASN A 182 0.61 -18.92 -0.70
C ASN A 182 0.35 -19.56 0.67
N ASP A 183 -0.61 -19.02 1.41
CA ASP A 183 -1.00 -19.50 2.74
C ASP A 183 0.16 -19.50 3.76
N CYS A 184 1.13 -18.62 3.55
CA CYS A 184 2.27 -18.43 4.44
C CYS A 184 2.52 -16.96 4.71
N VAL A 185 3.10 -16.65 5.87
CA VAL A 185 3.78 -15.38 6.10
C VAL A 185 5.26 -15.57 5.82
N VAL A 186 5.78 -14.81 4.88
CA VAL A 186 7.19 -14.83 4.49
C VAL A 186 7.90 -13.63 5.11
N LYS A 187 9.09 -13.87 5.65
CA LYS A 187 9.99 -12.82 6.16
C LYS A 187 11.24 -12.73 5.30
N VAL A 188 11.62 -11.51 4.95
CA VAL A 188 12.86 -11.20 4.23
C VAL A 188 13.68 -10.19 5.04
N ASP A 189 14.91 -10.53 5.35
CA ASP A 189 15.88 -9.56 5.88
C ASP A 189 16.40 -8.69 4.72
N THR A 190 16.06 -7.40 4.73
CA THR A 190 16.41 -6.46 3.66
C THR A 190 17.89 -6.14 3.58
N ASN A 191 18.68 -6.44 4.61
CA ASN A 191 20.14 -6.21 4.62
C ASN A 191 20.90 -7.38 3.99
N THR A 192 20.42 -8.61 4.24
CA THR A 192 21.08 -9.84 3.74
C THR A 192 20.39 -10.46 2.54
N LEU A 193 19.17 -10.01 2.23
CA LEU A 193 18.27 -10.55 1.19
C LEU A 193 17.93 -12.02 1.39
N LYS A 194 18.00 -12.50 2.63
CA LYS A 194 17.59 -13.86 2.98
C LYS A 194 16.11 -13.88 3.31
N SER A 195 15.42 -14.84 2.73
CA SER A 195 14.00 -15.10 3.00
C SER A 195 13.83 -16.40 3.77
N GLU A 196 12.82 -16.43 4.62
CA GLU A 196 12.36 -17.62 5.33
C GLU A 196 10.83 -17.61 5.43
N ILE A 197 10.23 -18.78 5.51
CA ILE A 197 8.82 -18.91 5.85
C ILE A 197 8.73 -18.69 7.36
N PHE A 198 8.00 -17.65 7.75
CA PHE A 198 7.86 -17.24 9.15
C PHE A 198 6.68 -17.94 9.82
N ILE A 199 5.57 -18.10 9.09
CA ILE A 199 4.39 -18.87 9.51
C ILE A 199 3.93 -19.71 8.33
N GLU A 200 3.69 -21.00 8.54
CA GLU A 200 3.24 -21.96 7.54
C GLU A 200 1.75 -22.29 7.73
N ASP A 201 1.12 -22.76 6.65
CA ASP A 201 -0.22 -23.35 6.65
C ASP A 201 -1.30 -22.44 7.27
N ILE A 202 -1.28 -21.16 6.96
CA ILE A 202 -2.26 -20.21 7.44
C ILE A 202 -3.08 -19.65 6.27
N LEU A 203 -4.38 -19.94 6.27
CA LEU A 203 -5.28 -19.34 5.30
C LEU A 203 -5.41 -17.82 5.55
N ASN A 204 -5.56 -17.05 4.49
CA ASN A 204 -5.76 -15.61 4.55
C ASN A 204 -6.88 -15.21 5.55
N GLU A 205 -8.02 -15.90 5.51
CA GLU A 205 -9.17 -15.68 6.39
C GLU A 205 -8.91 -15.97 7.87
N HIS A 206 -7.82 -16.67 8.18
CA HIS A 206 -7.40 -17.02 9.54
C HIS A 206 -6.29 -16.12 10.07
N LEU A 207 -5.74 -15.25 9.25
CA LEU A 207 -4.73 -14.27 9.66
C LEU A 207 -5.42 -12.95 10.01
N ALA A 208 -5.44 -12.60 11.29
CA ALA A 208 -5.86 -11.27 11.73
C ALA A 208 -4.65 -10.34 11.78
N VAL A 209 -4.78 -9.15 11.21
CA VAL A 209 -3.71 -8.16 11.13
C VAL A 209 -4.22 -6.83 11.68
N SER A 210 -3.40 -6.13 12.49
CA SER A 210 -3.74 -4.79 12.97
C SER A 210 -3.74 -3.78 11.83
N GLU A 211 -4.43 -2.66 12.01
CA GLU A 211 -4.57 -1.60 10.99
C GLU A 211 -3.21 -1.09 10.48
N ASP A 212 -2.22 -1.01 11.35
CA ASP A 212 -0.86 -0.61 11.04
C ASP A 212 0.08 -1.77 10.66
N ASN A 213 -0.46 -2.99 10.52
CA ASN A 213 0.22 -4.22 10.10
C ASN A 213 1.36 -4.73 11.04
N HIS A 214 1.57 -4.13 12.20
CA HIS A 214 2.66 -4.55 13.09
C HIS A 214 2.29 -5.68 14.07
N ILE A 215 1.00 -5.96 14.26
CA ILE A 215 0.52 -7.06 15.07
C ILE A 215 -0.25 -8.04 14.20
N ILE A 216 0.09 -9.30 14.28
CA ILE A 216 -0.62 -10.39 13.61
C ILE A 216 -1.12 -11.40 14.62
N GLY A 217 -2.28 -11.99 14.36
CA GLY A 217 -2.89 -13.04 15.17
C GLY A 217 -3.37 -14.18 14.30
N TYR A 218 -3.14 -15.41 14.72
CA TYR A 218 -3.56 -16.60 13.98
C TYR A 218 -3.86 -17.79 14.91
N PRO A 219 -4.72 -18.74 14.50
CA PRO A 219 -5.00 -19.95 15.28
C PRO A 219 -3.74 -20.78 15.48
N ASN A 220 -3.52 -21.27 16.68
CA ASN A 220 -2.39 -22.13 16.97
C ASN A 220 -2.76 -23.61 16.74
N HIS A 221 -2.42 -24.15 15.57
CA HIS A 221 -2.70 -25.54 15.19
C HIS A 221 -1.87 -26.60 15.96
N LEU A 222 -0.89 -26.18 16.75
CA LEU A 222 -0.06 -27.08 17.55
C LEU A 222 -0.74 -27.53 18.84
N LEU A 223 -1.91 -26.97 19.15
CA LEU A 223 -2.66 -27.31 20.37
C LEU A 223 -3.86 -28.22 20.06
N PRO A 224 -4.27 -29.08 21.01
CA PRO A 224 -5.43 -29.94 20.80
C PRO A 224 -6.69 -29.15 20.46
N GLU A 225 -7.55 -29.69 19.59
CA GLU A 225 -8.76 -29.06 19.01
C GLU A 225 -9.76 -28.45 20.02
N GLU A 226 -9.55 -28.63 21.33
CA GLU A 226 -10.42 -28.12 22.40
C GLU A 226 -9.94 -26.78 23.01
N THR A 227 -8.84 -26.22 22.53
CA THR A 227 -8.31 -24.95 23.06
C THR A 227 -8.47 -23.83 22.06
N ASP A 228 -9.36 -22.88 22.35
CA ASP A 228 -9.50 -21.60 21.63
C ASP A 228 -8.25 -20.71 21.90
N MET A 229 -7.11 -21.10 21.35
CA MET A 229 -5.87 -20.35 21.49
C MET A 229 -5.46 -19.74 20.16
N ALA A 230 -5.16 -18.46 20.20
CA ALA A 230 -4.51 -17.77 19.11
C ALA A 230 -3.09 -17.36 19.51
N THR A 231 -2.18 -17.45 18.57
CA THR A 231 -0.86 -16.83 18.69
C THR A 231 -0.95 -15.40 18.22
N VAL A 232 -0.47 -14.47 19.03
CA VAL A 232 -0.38 -13.05 18.68
C VAL A 232 1.08 -12.66 18.67
N LEU A 233 1.54 -12.09 17.57
CA LEU A 233 2.92 -11.66 17.37
C LEU A 233 2.94 -10.16 17.10
N ASN A 234 3.86 -9.46 17.75
CA ASN A 234 4.24 -8.13 17.36
C ASN A 234 5.49 -8.24 16.51
N LEU A 235 5.42 -7.81 15.25
CA LEU A 235 6.50 -7.92 14.26
C LEU A 235 7.69 -6.97 14.54
N ASP A 236 7.51 -6.01 15.45
CA ASP A 236 8.60 -5.14 15.94
C ASP A 236 9.36 -5.76 17.13
N LEU A 237 8.89 -6.87 17.68
CA LEU A 237 9.47 -7.50 18.85
C LEU A 237 10.06 -8.87 18.51
N THR A 238 11.18 -9.18 19.11
CA THR A 238 11.88 -10.46 18.92
C THR A 238 11.24 -11.65 19.65
N SER A 239 10.17 -11.43 20.45
CA SER A 239 9.53 -12.48 21.26
C SER A 239 8.02 -12.51 21.03
N PRO A 240 7.43 -13.70 20.74
CA PRO A 240 6.00 -13.83 20.56
C PRO A 240 5.24 -13.68 21.89
N PHE A 241 4.07 -13.07 21.82
CA PHE A 241 3.09 -13.08 22.91
C PHE A 241 2.03 -14.13 22.63
N TYR A 242 1.71 -14.94 23.64
CA TYR A 242 0.61 -15.90 23.56
C TYR A 242 -0.61 -15.32 24.27
N VAL A 243 -1.72 -15.20 23.56
CA VAL A 243 -3.00 -14.79 24.15
C VAL A 243 -3.95 -15.96 24.21
N PHE A 244 -4.46 -16.22 25.39
CA PHE A 244 -5.54 -17.17 25.58
C PHE A 244 -6.87 -16.46 25.32
N LEU A 245 -7.60 -16.87 24.29
CA LEU A 245 -8.99 -16.48 24.11
C LEU A 245 -9.86 -17.33 25.02
N LYS A 246 -10.62 -16.70 25.91
CA LYS A 246 -11.65 -17.35 26.73
C LYS A 246 -12.99 -17.19 26.08
#